data_ba0467f476b9332c1d7c3089143607c9
#
_entry.id   ba0467f476b9332c1d7c3089143607c9
#
_cell.length_a   1.000
_cell.length_b   1.000
_cell.length_c   1.000
_cell.angle_alpha   90.00
_cell.angle_beta   90.00
_cell.angle_gamma   90.00
#
_symmetry.space_group_name_H-M   'P 1'
#
loop_
_entity.id
_entity.type
_entity.pdbx_description
1 polymer ?
#
loop_
_entity_poly.entity_id
_entity_poly.type
_entity_poly.pdbx_seq_one_letter_code
_entity_poly.pdbx_strand_id
1 'polypeptide(L)'
;MRCYNLLIYLASILWTFAADAQVTVGAARTADYLPLMQGKRVALLSNHTGMVGDEHTLDLMLRNGVNVTTIFSPEHGFRGTADAGEHVAGGKDVKTGIPIASLYDGRTRMPAKSVMDNIDVIAVDIQDVGLRFYTYYCTMIDLMNAAARYGKEFIVLDRPNPNGMSVDGPVLDMKYASGVGRLPIPTLHGMTLGELAMMANGEGWLKDGKKVKLSVIPCTGYTHATRYRLPVPPSPNLPDMKAVYMYPSTCYFEATPVSLGRGTNTPFTVYGHPQMKAGDYYFTPNSRPGAKNPPQLGKRCRGRNLRSMSEDDMIAQGVNFEYIIDAYNAMGRPKNFFTSFFELLAGNAKIRQMIESGASAEQIRATWSDDVKAFKTKRKPYLLYPES
;
A
#
# COMPACT_ATOMS: atom_id res chain seq x y z
N MET A 1 -0.09 71.78 33.64
CA MET A 1 0.69 70.84 32.78
C MET A 1 0.49 69.47 33.32
N ARG A 2 -0.30 68.62 32.65
CA ARG A 2 -0.54 67.22 33.02
C ARG A 2 0.21 66.31 32.00
N CYS A 3 1.22 65.59 32.49
CA CYS A 3 1.92 64.60 31.71
C CYS A 3 1.10 63.27 31.65
N TYR A 4 0.71 62.84 30.45
CA TYR A 4 0.10 61.55 30.22
C TYR A 4 1.23 60.50 29.94
N ASN A 5 1.40 59.56 30.84
CA ASN A 5 2.26 58.39 30.61
C ASN A 5 1.49 57.39 29.72
N LEU A 6 2.00 57.18 28.50
CA LEU A 6 1.50 56.18 27.56
C LEU A 6 2.25 54.86 27.81
N LEU A 7 1.60 53.91 28.47
CA LEU A 7 2.09 52.55 28.65
C LEU A 7 1.79 51.76 27.36
N ILE A 8 2.83 51.50 26.58
CA ILE A 8 2.76 50.58 25.42
C ILE A 8 2.93 49.17 25.93
N TYR A 9 1.85 48.37 25.92
CA TYR A 9 1.92 46.91 26.10
C TYR A 9 2.37 46.27 24.79
N LEU A 10 3.65 45.82 24.72
CA LEU A 10 4.10 44.90 23.68
C LEU A 10 3.59 43.50 24.03
N ALA A 11 2.52 43.07 23.37
CA ALA A 11 2.09 41.68 23.36
C ALA A 11 3.01 40.90 22.40
N SER A 12 4.03 40.22 22.94
CA SER A 12 4.85 39.28 22.20
C SER A 12 4.00 38.02 21.92
N ILE A 13 3.49 37.90 20.68
CA ILE A 13 2.88 36.68 20.18
C ILE A 13 4.03 35.68 19.94
N LEU A 14 4.24 34.80 20.92
CA LEU A 14 5.07 33.60 20.73
C LEU A 14 4.35 32.68 19.74
N TRP A 15 4.71 32.76 18.47
CA TRP A 15 4.41 31.72 17.52
C TRP A 15 5.30 30.53 17.87
N THR A 16 4.76 29.55 18.61
CA THR A 16 5.37 28.24 18.73
C THR A 16 5.24 27.58 17.35
N PHE A 17 6.30 27.61 16.55
CA PHE A 17 6.47 26.67 15.46
C PHE A 17 6.53 25.30 16.13
N ALA A 18 5.44 24.54 16.10
CA ALA A 18 5.52 23.10 16.28
C ALA A 18 6.41 22.60 15.15
N ALA A 19 7.68 22.32 15.44
CA ALA A 19 8.52 21.58 14.51
C ALA A 19 7.77 20.27 14.26
N ASP A 20 7.34 20.02 13.02
CA ASP A 20 6.81 18.73 12.64
C ASP A 20 7.85 17.69 13.08
N ALA A 21 7.50 16.88 14.08
CA ALA A 21 8.40 15.87 14.60
C ALA A 21 8.74 14.94 13.44
N GLN A 22 10.01 14.92 13.04
CA GLN A 22 10.47 14.09 11.94
C GLN A 22 10.11 12.63 12.23
N VAL A 23 9.34 12.01 11.34
CA VAL A 23 8.93 10.62 11.49
C VAL A 23 10.16 9.72 11.44
N THR A 24 10.34 8.89 12.46
CA THR A 24 11.37 7.85 12.50
C THR A 24 10.70 6.50 12.27
N VAL A 25 11.09 5.79 11.23
CA VAL A 25 10.55 4.45 10.90
C VAL A 25 11.07 3.39 11.87
N GLY A 26 10.32 2.29 12.05
CA GLY A 26 10.70 1.20 12.96
C GLY A 26 12.09 0.64 12.68
N ALA A 27 12.50 0.54 11.40
CA ALA A 27 13.82 0.07 10.99
C ALA A 27 14.99 0.95 11.50
N ALA A 28 14.75 2.24 11.75
CA ALA A 28 15.78 3.14 12.32
C ALA A 28 15.96 2.94 13.84
N ARG A 29 15.04 2.26 14.51
CA ARG A 29 15.04 2.03 15.96
C ARG A 29 15.83 0.77 16.31
N THR A 30 17.10 0.71 15.94
CA THR A 30 17.96 -0.47 16.06
C THR A 30 18.06 -1.01 17.48
N ALA A 31 18.09 -0.15 18.50
CA ALA A 31 18.14 -0.56 19.91
C ALA A 31 16.94 -1.41 20.33
N ASP A 32 15.78 -1.25 19.67
CA ASP A 32 14.55 -1.95 20.05
C ASP A 32 14.42 -3.34 19.40
N TYR A 33 15.03 -3.57 18.22
CA TYR A 33 14.86 -4.85 17.52
C TYR A 33 16.13 -5.71 17.42
N LEU A 34 17.33 -5.13 17.45
CA LEU A 34 18.56 -5.93 17.36
C LEU A 34 18.67 -6.99 18.49
N PRO A 35 18.30 -6.68 19.76
CA PRO A 35 18.28 -7.70 20.82
C PRO A 35 17.32 -8.87 20.51
N LEU A 36 16.21 -8.63 19.80
CA LEU A 36 15.24 -9.67 19.43
C LEU A 36 15.79 -10.63 18.36
N MET A 37 16.81 -10.21 17.61
CA MET A 37 17.44 -10.96 16.51
C MET A 37 18.77 -11.59 16.89
N GLN A 38 19.33 -11.24 18.06
CA GLN A 38 20.64 -11.69 18.49
C GLN A 38 20.71 -13.23 18.57
N GLY A 39 21.74 -13.82 17.91
CA GLY A 39 21.95 -15.27 17.87
C GLY A 39 20.95 -16.07 17.04
N LYS A 40 20.03 -15.41 16.34
CA LYS A 40 18.98 -16.03 15.51
C LYS A 40 19.32 -15.95 14.02
N ARG A 41 18.84 -16.93 13.26
CA ARG A 41 18.84 -16.90 11.80
C ARG A 41 17.63 -16.11 11.33
N VAL A 42 17.88 -14.95 10.72
CA VAL A 42 16.85 -13.99 10.33
C VAL A 42 16.57 -14.11 8.82
N ALA A 43 15.30 -14.16 8.45
CA ALA A 43 14.86 -13.87 7.10
C ALA A 43 14.27 -12.45 7.04
N LEU A 44 14.60 -11.70 6.00
CA LEU A 44 14.10 -10.34 5.82
C LEU A 44 13.15 -10.27 4.61
N LEU A 45 11.88 -9.90 4.85
CA LEU A 45 10.99 -9.42 3.78
C LEU A 45 11.25 -7.93 3.57
N SER A 46 11.79 -7.57 2.42
CA SER A 46 12.03 -6.18 2.06
C SER A 46 12.13 -6.00 0.55
N ASN A 47 12.18 -4.76 0.12
CA ASN A 47 12.50 -4.35 -1.25
C ASN A 47 13.24 -3.01 -1.24
N HIS A 48 13.36 -2.35 -2.39
CA HIS A 48 14.03 -1.04 -2.57
C HIS A 48 13.49 0.08 -1.64
N THR A 49 12.32 -0.09 -1.03
CA THR A 49 11.75 0.89 -0.10
C THR A 49 12.22 0.73 1.34
N GLY A 50 12.92 -0.38 1.65
CA GLY A 50 13.45 -0.68 2.98
C GLY A 50 14.66 0.19 3.32
N MET A 51 14.49 1.52 3.37
CA MET A 51 15.56 2.50 3.59
C MET A 51 15.50 3.13 4.97
N VAL A 52 16.66 3.36 5.57
CA VAL A 52 16.88 4.18 6.77
C VAL A 52 17.89 5.27 6.38
N GLY A 53 17.40 6.47 6.10
CA GLY A 53 18.20 7.46 5.40
C GLY A 53 18.63 6.92 4.04
N ASP A 54 19.92 6.94 3.78
CA ASP A 54 20.53 6.45 2.52
C ASP A 54 20.98 4.97 2.59
N GLU A 55 20.81 4.31 3.74
CA GLU A 55 21.22 2.92 3.95
C GLU A 55 20.01 1.96 3.86
N HIS A 56 20.15 0.87 3.12
CA HIS A 56 19.11 -0.16 3.09
C HIS A 56 19.12 -0.98 4.40
N THR A 57 17.96 -1.31 4.93
CA THR A 57 17.80 -2.04 6.20
C THR A 57 18.57 -3.37 6.22
N LEU A 58 18.69 -4.07 5.09
CA LEU A 58 19.55 -5.26 5.01
C LEU A 58 21.01 -4.93 5.37
N ASP A 59 21.57 -3.87 4.79
CA ASP A 59 22.95 -3.45 5.04
C ASP A 59 23.13 -3.00 6.50
N LEU A 60 22.14 -2.24 7.01
CA LEU A 60 22.10 -1.82 8.41
C LEU A 60 22.10 -3.03 9.39
N MET A 61 21.30 -4.05 9.11
CA MET A 61 21.25 -5.28 9.90
C MET A 61 22.58 -6.03 9.87
N LEU A 62 23.17 -6.22 8.68
CA LEU A 62 24.44 -6.92 8.51
C LEU A 62 25.58 -6.20 9.23
N ARG A 63 25.65 -4.87 9.10
CA ARG A 63 26.66 -4.02 9.79
C ARG A 63 26.56 -4.13 11.32
N ASN A 64 25.35 -4.38 11.85
CA ASN A 64 25.11 -4.61 13.26
C ASN A 64 25.20 -6.10 13.68
N GLY A 65 25.75 -6.96 12.85
CA GLY A 65 26.00 -8.37 13.18
C GLY A 65 24.78 -9.28 13.17
N VAL A 66 23.66 -8.86 12.59
CA VAL A 66 22.49 -9.75 12.44
C VAL A 66 22.79 -10.82 11.39
N ASN A 67 22.53 -12.08 11.75
CA ASN A 67 22.70 -13.21 10.85
C ASN A 67 21.52 -13.34 9.89
N VAL A 68 21.51 -12.54 8.82
CA VAL A 68 20.48 -12.62 7.77
C VAL A 68 20.82 -13.76 6.82
N THR A 69 20.02 -14.83 6.84
CA THR A 69 20.24 -16.06 6.05
C THR A 69 19.42 -16.11 4.78
N THR A 70 18.34 -15.32 4.68
CA THR A 70 17.40 -15.36 3.56
C THR A 70 16.76 -13.99 3.36
N ILE A 71 16.57 -13.61 2.11
CA ILE A 71 15.75 -12.46 1.72
C ILE A 71 14.47 -12.99 1.10
N PHE A 72 13.30 -12.57 1.60
CA PHE A 72 12.03 -12.76 0.92
C PHE A 72 11.77 -11.58 0.01
N SER A 73 11.50 -11.86 -1.26
CA SER A 73 11.21 -10.85 -2.27
C SER A 73 9.72 -10.82 -2.59
N PRO A 74 9.05 -9.65 -2.42
CA PRO A 74 7.66 -9.47 -2.80
C PRO A 74 7.51 -9.23 -4.30
N GLU A 75 6.30 -8.84 -4.73
CA GLU A 75 6.04 -8.30 -6.06
C GLU A 75 7.03 -7.16 -6.39
N HIS A 76 7.41 -7.00 -7.64
CA HIS A 76 8.47 -6.11 -8.15
C HIS A 76 9.90 -6.52 -7.77
N GLY A 77 10.11 -7.57 -7.00
CA GLY A 77 11.44 -8.07 -6.63
C GLY A 77 12.16 -7.24 -5.55
N PHE A 78 13.27 -7.78 -5.05
CA PHE A 78 14.02 -7.13 -3.96
C PHE A 78 14.59 -5.76 -4.36
N ARG A 79 14.95 -5.55 -5.63
CA ARG A 79 15.45 -4.26 -6.13
C ARG A 79 14.37 -3.38 -6.79
N GLY A 80 13.10 -3.83 -6.80
CA GLY A 80 11.95 -3.03 -7.23
C GLY A 80 11.84 -2.76 -8.73
N THR A 81 12.45 -3.58 -9.59
CA THR A 81 12.56 -3.32 -11.04
C THR A 81 11.61 -4.14 -11.91
N ALA A 82 10.95 -5.15 -11.36
CA ALA A 82 10.02 -6.00 -12.11
C ALA A 82 8.67 -5.32 -12.37
N ASP A 83 8.01 -5.67 -13.48
CA ASP A 83 6.67 -5.20 -13.81
C ASP A 83 5.62 -5.75 -12.82
N ALA A 84 4.46 -5.08 -12.72
CA ALA A 84 3.35 -5.58 -11.91
C ALA A 84 2.88 -6.96 -12.41
N GLY A 85 2.78 -7.93 -11.48
CA GLY A 85 2.43 -9.32 -11.82
C GLY A 85 3.54 -10.13 -12.49
N GLU A 86 4.71 -9.56 -12.76
CA GLU A 86 5.85 -10.28 -13.34
C GLU A 86 6.38 -11.32 -12.34
N HIS A 87 6.64 -12.54 -12.83
CA HIS A 87 7.27 -13.57 -12.03
C HIS A 87 8.72 -13.21 -11.71
N VAL A 88 9.03 -13.09 -10.43
CA VAL A 88 10.38 -12.78 -9.95
C VAL A 88 11.10 -14.09 -9.61
N ALA A 89 12.15 -14.40 -10.35
CA ALA A 89 12.97 -15.58 -10.06
C ALA A 89 13.73 -15.40 -8.74
N GLY A 90 13.90 -16.50 -7.99
CA GLY A 90 14.84 -16.54 -6.87
C GLY A 90 16.28 -16.44 -7.36
N GLY A 91 17.20 -16.15 -6.43
CA GLY A 91 18.62 -15.99 -6.75
C GLY A 91 19.44 -15.65 -5.52
N LYS A 92 20.48 -14.86 -5.70
CA LYS A 92 21.26 -14.27 -4.61
C LYS A 92 21.32 -12.76 -4.78
N ASP A 93 21.26 -12.03 -3.70
CA ASP A 93 21.53 -10.59 -3.73
C ASP A 93 22.97 -10.34 -4.19
N VAL A 94 23.14 -9.53 -5.23
CA VAL A 94 24.43 -9.30 -5.88
C VAL A 94 25.46 -8.68 -4.93
N LYS A 95 25.01 -7.83 -4.00
CA LYS A 95 25.87 -7.12 -3.05
C LYS A 95 26.32 -8.01 -1.89
N THR A 96 25.40 -8.81 -1.35
CA THR A 96 25.65 -9.55 -0.08
C THR A 96 25.83 -11.05 -0.29
N GLY A 97 25.47 -11.59 -1.45
CA GLY A 97 25.45 -13.03 -1.73
C GLY A 97 24.35 -13.80 -1.02
N ILE A 98 23.49 -13.14 -0.23
CA ILE A 98 22.42 -13.78 0.53
C ILE A 98 21.36 -14.33 -0.43
N PRO A 99 20.87 -15.57 -0.21
CA PRO A 99 19.82 -16.16 -1.03
C PRO A 99 18.54 -15.34 -1.01
N ILE A 100 17.94 -15.11 -2.18
CA ILE A 100 16.62 -14.50 -2.36
C ILE A 100 15.62 -15.61 -2.65
N ALA A 101 14.66 -15.82 -1.76
CA ALA A 101 13.52 -16.68 -1.96
C ALA A 101 12.35 -15.85 -2.48
N SER A 102 12.00 -16.03 -3.75
CA SER A 102 10.85 -15.37 -4.34
C SER A 102 9.55 -15.94 -3.76
N LEU A 103 8.64 -15.06 -3.38
CA LEU A 103 7.25 -15.39 -3.03
C LEU A 103 6.28 -15.08 -4.20
N TYR A 104 6.85 -14.78 -5.38
CA TYR A 104 6.10 -14.37 -6.57
C TYR A 104 6.59 -15.14 -7.82
N ASP A 105 6.83 -16.46 -7.65
CA ASP A 105 7.34 -17.34 -8.71
C ASP A 105 6.23 -18.06 -9.51
N GLY A 106 4.97 -17.74 -9.24
CA GLY A 106 3.80 -18.33 -9.89
C GLY A 106 3.41 -19.72 -9.37
N ARG A 107 4.20 -20.33 -8.48
CA ARG A 107 3.95 -21.69 -7.95
C ARG A 107 3.26 -21.68 -6.60
N THR A 108 3.85 -20.96 -5.65
CA THR A 108 3.31 -20.84 -4.29
C THR A 108 3.76 -19.54 -3.66
N ARG A 109 2.89 -18.96 -2.82
CA ARG A 109 3.22 -17.80 -1.99
C ARG A 109 3.75 -18.20 -0.61
N MET A 110 3.83 -19.51 -0.32
CA MET A 110 4.37 -20.06 0.91
C MET A 110 5.82 -20.48 0.70
N PRO A 111 6.74 -20.07 1.56
CA PRO A 111 8.13 -20.55 1.51
C PRO A 111 8.20 -22.07 1.66
N ALA A 112 9.13 -22.71 0.95
CA ALA A 112 9.38 -24.12 1.10
C ALA A 112 9.81 -24.47 2.53
N LYS A 113 9.47 -25.67 3.01
CA LYS A 113 9.86 -26.14 4.34
C LYS A 113 11.37 -26.04 4.57
N SER A 114 12.18 -26.40 3.58
CA SER A 114 13.65 -26.32 3.65
C SER A 114 14.16 -24.90 3.90
N VAL A 115 13.49 -23.87 3.38
CA VAL A 115 13.80 -22.46 3.69
C VAL A 115 13.43 -22.14 5.13
N MET A 116 12.22 -22.56 5.56
CA MET A 116 11.72 -22.29 6.91
C MET A 116 12.54 -23.00 8.01
N ASP A 117 13.09 -24.18 7.73
CA ASP A 117 13.95 -24.90 8.69
C ASP A 117 15.27 -24.15 8.98
N ASN A 118 15.70 -23.26 8.08
CA ASN A 118 16.91 -22.44 8.21
C ASN A 118 16.65 -21.03 8.77
N ILE A 119 15.46 -20.78 9.30
CA ILE A 119 15.03 -19.47 9.82
C ILE A 119 14.52 -19.65 11.25
N ASP A 120 14.80 -18.70 12.12
CA ASP A 120 14.25 -18.61 13.47
C ASP A 120 13.28 -17.43 13.59
N VAL A 121 13.57 -16.32 12.86
CA VAL A 121 12.80 -15.07 12.87
C VAL A 121 12.57 -14.59 11.44
N ILE A 122 11.36 -14.13 11.15
CA ILE A 122 11.05 -13.36 9.94
C ILE A 122 10.89 -11.90 10.33
N ALA A 123 11.73 -11.04 9.77
CA ALA A 123 11.62 -9.59 9.89
C ALA A 123 10.97 -9.03 8.62
N VAL A 124 10.12 -8.01 8.78
CA VAL A 124 9.45 -7.31 7.69
C VAL A 124 9.81 -5.83 7.75
N ASP A 125 10.36 -5.31 6.68
CA ASP A 125 10.61 -3.88 6.46
C ASP A 125 10.31 -3.50 5.01
N ILE A 126 9.11 -3.03 4.76
CA ILE A 126 8.62 -2.68 3.43
C ILE A 126 7.60 -1.54 3.52
N GLN A 127 7.64 -0.61 2.56
CA GLN A 127 6.68 0.50 2.49
C GLN A 127 5.41 0.08 1.77
N ASP A 128 4.31 0.02 2.49
CA ASP A 128 2.95 -0.14 1.95
C ASP A 128 2.31 1.24 1.72
N VAL A 129 1.20 1.28 0.99
CA VAL A 129 0.46 2.52 0.70
C VAL A 129 -0.95 2.54 1.30
N GLY A 130 -1.29 1.57 2.16
CA GLY A 130 -2.54 1.56 2.92
C GLY A 130 -3.78 1.15 2.14
N LEU A 131 -3.62 0.37 1.07
CA LEU A 131 -4.71 -0.10 0.24
C LEU A 131 -4.80 -1.62 0.19
N ARG A 132 -6.04 -2.16 0.25
CA ARG A 132 -6.31 -3.58 0.25
C ARG A 132 -5.76 -4.31 -0.98
N PHE A 133 -5.74 -3.71 -2.15
CA PHE A 133 -5.23 -4.33 -3.37
C PHE A 133 -3.76 -4.01 -3.65
N TYR A 134 -3.06 -3.27 -2.76
CA TYR A 134 -1.61 -3.13 -2.80
C TYR A 134 -0.98 -4.31 -2.05
N THR A 135 -0.28 -5.20 -2.74
CA THR A 135 -0.11 -6.62 -2.34
C THR A 135 0.98 -6.90 -1.32
N TYR A 136 1.68 -5.88 -0.80
CA TYR A 136 2.76 -6.11 0.17
C TYR A 136 2.22 -6.64 1.50
N TYR A 137 1.09 -6.13 1.98
CA TYR A 137 0.45 -6.71 3.16
C TYR A 137 0.00 -8.15 2.92
N CYS A 138 -0.44 -8.51 1.69
CA CYS A 138 -0.79 -9.89 1.35
C CYS A 138 0.41 -10.82 1.51
N THR A 139 1.59 -10.39 1.04
CA THR A 139 2.85 -11.12 1.21
C THR A 139 3.22 -11.27 2.68
N MET A 140 3.06 -10.21 3.48
CA MET A 140 3.27 -10.26 4.93
C MET A 140 2.34 -11.29 5.59
N ILE A 141 1.05 -11.31 5.26
CA ILE A 141 0.07 -12.28 5.80
C ILE A 141 0.42 -13.71 5.39
N ASP A 142 0.86 -13.95 4.14
CA ASP A 142 1.30 -15.27 3.69
C ASP A 142 2.53 -15.74 4.49
N LEU A 143 3.49 -14.84 4.81
CA LEU A 143 4.62 -15.13 5.68
C LEU A 143 4.24 -15.31 7.17
N MET A 144 3.26 -14.55 7.68
CA MET A 144 2.73 -14.79 9.03
C MET A 144 2.10 -16.17 9.14
N ASN A 145 1.38 -16.63 8.11
CA ASN A 145 0.84 -18.00 8.03
C ASN A 145 1.95 -19.04 8.03
N ALA A 146 3.06 -18.80 7.30
CA ALA A 146 4.22 -19.69 7.31
C ALA A 146 4.89 -19.70 8.69
N ALA A 147 5.11 -18.55 9.31
CA ALA A 147 5.69 -18.42 10.64
C ALA A 147 4.84 -19.15 11.69
N ALA A 148 3.52 -18.95 11.70
CA ALA A 148 2.59 -19.65 12.59
C ALA A 148 2.60 -21.17 12.39
N ARG A 149 2.71 -21.62 11.14
CA ARG A 149 2.78 -23.06 10.79
C ARG A 149 4.06 -23.74 11.29
N TYR A 150 5.20 -23.04 11.19
CA TYR A 150 6.53 -23.58 11.49
C TYR A 150 7.09 -23.10 12.84
N GLY A 151 6.30 -22.42 13.67
CA GLY A 151 6.70 -21.96 15.00
C GLY A 151 7.83 -20.92 14.97
N LYS A 152 7.85 -20.04 13.97
CA LYS A 152 8.86 -18.99 13.83
C LYS A 152 8.37 -17.69 14.45
N GLU A 153 9.30 -16.87 14.97
CA GLU A 153 9.00 -15.52 15.43
C GLU A 153 8.81 -14.57 14.24
N PHE A 154 8.04 -13.51 14.46
CA PHE A 154 7.72 -12.53 13.42
C PHE A 154 7.89 -11.10 13.96
N ILE A 155 8.67 -10.29 13.26
CA ILE A 155 8.96 -8.91 13.64
C ILE A 155 8.57 -7.99 12.50
N VAL A 156 7.74 -6.98 12.77
CA VAL A 156 7.43 -5.92 11.80
C VAL A 156 8.16 -4.66 12.23
N LEU A 157 9.06 -4.18 11.39
CA LEU A 157 9.69 -2.86 11.50
C LEU A 157 8.77 -1.87 10.80
N ASP A 158 7.87 -1.25 11.56
CA ASP A 158 6.73 -0.56 10.99
C ASP A 158 7.11 0.72 10.23
N ARG A 159 6.30 1.06 9.23
CA ARG A 159 6.44 2.26 8.40
C ARG A 159 5.12 3.02 8.33
N PRO A 160 5.18 4.37 8.20
CA PRO A 160 3.99 5.19 8.07
C PRO A 160 3.12 4.76 6.89
N ASN A 161 1.81 4.79 7.09
CA ASN A 161 0.86 4.67 5.99
C ASN A 161 0.60 6.06 5.39
N PRO A 162 0.93 6.32 4.11
CA PRO A 162 0.69 7.63 3.48
C PRO A 162 -0.81 7.97 3.32
N ASN A 163 -1.69 6.95 3.40
CA ASN A 163 -3.14 7.06 3.41
C ASN A 163 -3.73 6.79 4.82
N GLY A 164 -2.94 6.96 5.88
CA GLY A 164 -3.35 6.65 7.26
C GLY A 164 -4.60 7.40 7.73
N MET A 165 -4.81 8.62 7.22
CA MET A 165 -5.96 9.48 7.55
C MET A 165 -7.29 8.97 6.96
N SER A 166 -7.26 8.02 6.03
CA SER A 166 -8.44 7.59 5.26
C SER A 166 -8.85 6.15 5.58
N VAL A 167 -10.13 5.96 5.89
CA VAL A 167 -10.77 4.65 5.99
C VAL A 167 -12.04 4.70 5.16
N ASP A 168 -12.01 4.06 3.98
CA ASP A 168 -13.09 4.17 3.00
C ASP A 168 -13.09 3.01 2.00
N GLY A 169 -14.21 2.88 1.29
CA GLY A 169 -14.40 1.89 0.24
C GLY A 169 -14.96 0.55 0.73
N PRO A 170 -15.35 -0.32 -0.20
CA PRO A 170 -15.98 -1.58 0.12
C PRO A 170 -15.06 -2.49 0.93
N VAL A 171 -15.61 -3.11 1.98
CA VAL A 171 -14.96 -4.18 2.73
C VAL A 171 -14.98 -5.46 1.90
N LEU A 172 -13.88 -6.21 1.91
CA LEU A 172 -13.76 -7.47 1.18
C LEU A 172 -14.74 -8.52 1.73
N ASP A 173 -15.66 -8.98 0.88
CA ASP A 173 -16.37 -10.24 1.10
C ASP A 173 -15.38 -11.38 0.81
N MET A 174 -15.10 -12.21 1.83
CA MET A 174 -14.04 -13.23 1.79
C MET A 174 -14.22 -14.28 0.69
N LYS A 175 -15.40 -14.40 0.07
CA LYS A 175 -15.58 -15.24 -1.13
C LYS A 175 -14.81 -14.71 -2.36
N TYR A 176 -14.45 -13.41 -2.36
CA TYR A 176 -13.58 -12.78 -3.37
C TYR A 176 -12.12 -12.67 -2.92
N ALA A 177 -11.74 -13.34 -1.83
CA ALA A 177 -10.35 -13.37 -1.39
C ALA A 177 -9.44 -13.89 -2.50
N SER A 178 -8.32 -13.20 -2.74
CA SER A 178 -7.47 -13.45 -3.89
C SER A 178 -6.05 -12.92 -3.66
N GLY A 179 -5.24 -12.88 -4.72
CA GLY A 179 -3.93 -12.23 -4.70
C GLY A 179 -3.95 -10.74 -4.37
N VAL A 180 -5.07 -10.07 -4.61
CA VAL A 180 -5.26 -8.63 -4.39
C VAL A 180 -6.19 -8.31 -3.20
N GLY A 181 -6.41 -9.27 -2.32
CA GLY A 181 -7.20 -9.08 -1.09
C GLY A 181 -7.19 -10.35 -0.24
N ARG A 182 -6.61 -10.28 0.96
CA ARG A 182 -6.46 -11.41 1.89
C ARG A 182 -7.28 -11.30 3.15
N LEU A 183 -7.66 -10.09 3.54
CA LEU A 183 -8.30 -9.80 4.81
C LEU A 183 -9.65 -9.08 4.60
N PRO A 184 -10.63 -9.25 5.50
CA PRO A 184 -11.93 -8.57 5.45
C PRO A 184 -11.78 -7.09 5.87
N ILE A 185 -11.06 -6.31 5.08
CA ILE A 185 -10.77 -4.90 5.30
C ILE A 185 -11.28 -4.03 4.14
N PRO A 186 -11.55 -2.74 4.37
CA PRO A 186 -11.97 -1.82 3.32
C PRO A 186 -10.83 -1.53 2.33
N THR A 187 -11.14 -0.93 1.20
CA THR A 187 -10.16 -0.52 0.20
C THR A 187 -9.07 0.35 0.79
N LEU A 188 -9.43 1.44 1.47
CA LEU A 188 -8.56 2.25 2.32
C LEU A 188 -8.79 1.82 3.76
N HIS A 189 -7.80 1.19 4.38
CA HIS A 189 -7.96 0.63 5.74
C HIS A 189 -7.41 1.55 6.84
N GLY A 190 -6.63 2.57 6.50
CA GLY A 190 -6.11 3.55 7.45
C GLY A 190 -5.24 2.95 8.55
N MET A 191 -4.53 1.87 8.29
CA MET A 191 -3.65 1.16 9.25
C MET A 191 -2.26 1.01 8.65
N THR A 192 -1.23 0.94 9.49
CA THR A 192 0.13 0.54 9.08
C THR A 192 0.22 -0.98 8.91
N LEU A 193 1.34 -1.48 8.36
CA LEU A 193 1.58 -2.93 8.30
C LEU A 193 1.68 -3.57 9.68
N GLY A 194 2.29 -2.88 10.65
CA GLY A 194 2.38 -3.35 12.04
C GLY A 194 1.00 -3.51 12.66
N GLU A 195 0.13 -2.52 12.49
CA GLU A 195 -1.25 -2.56 13.00
C GLU A 195 -2.08 -3.66 12.31
N LEU A 196 -1.94 -3.83 10.98
CA LEU A 196 -2.60 -4.92 10.26
C LEU A 196 -2.11 -6.29 10.71
N ALA A 197 -0.81 -6.45 10.97
CA ALA A 197 -0.26 -7.70 11.50
C ALA A 197 -0.85 -8.02 12.89
N MET A 198 -0.93 -7.00 13.78
CA MET A 198 -1.56 -7.16 15.10
C MET A 198 -3.03 -7.54 14.99
N MET A 199 -3.77 -6.87 14.10
CA MET A 199 -5.20 -7.15 13.89
C MET A 199 -5.41 -8.55 13.31
N ALA A 200 -4.66 -8.95 12.28
CA ALA A 200 -4.77 -10.29 11.69
C ALA A 200 -4.46 -11.40 12.70
N ASN A 201 -3.46 -11.19 13.56
CA ASN A 201 -3.07 -12.12 14.62
C ASN A 201 -4.11 -12.14 15.76
N GLY A 202 -4.66 -10.98 16.14
CA GLY A 202 -5.64 -10.83 17.21
C GLY A 202 -7.02 -11.38 16.85
N GLU A 203 -7.52 -11.05 15.67
CA GLU A 203 -8.81 -11.47 15.14
C GLU A 203 -8.85 -12.95 14.67
N GLY A 204 -7.69 -13.66 14.71
CA GLY A 204 -7.61 -15.04 14.25
C GLY A 204 -7.77 -15.18 12.72
N TRP A 205 -7.37 -14.16 11.95
CA TRP A 205 -7.48 -14.19 10.49
C TRP A 205 -6.35 -14.98 9.80
N LEU A 206 -5.37 -15.45 10.56
CA LEU A 206 -4.38 -16.37 10.04
C LEU A 206 -5.02 -17.74 9.82
N LYS A 207 -4.42 -18.53 8.92
CA LYS A 207 -4.93 -19.84 8.52
C LYS A 207 -5.12 -20.75 9.74
N ASP A 208 -6.25 -21.45 9.78
CA ASP A 208 -6.65 -22.35 10.87
C ASP A 208 -6.74 -21.67 12.25
N GLY A 209 -6.93 -20.33 12.28
CA GLY A 209 -7.02 -19.55 13.51
C GLY A 209 -5.70 -19.54 14.32
N LYS A 210 -4.59 -19.95 13.70
CA LYS A 210 -3.27 -19.97 14.37
C LYS A 210 -2.81 -18.54 14.69
N LYS A 211 -1.92 -18.44 15.67
CA LYS A 211 -1.25 -17.20 16.06
C LYS A 211 0.25 -17.34 15.86
N VAL A 212 0.90 -16.21 15.60
CA VAL A 212 2.35 -16.09 15.51
C VAL A 212 2.88 -15.28 16.70
N LYS A 213 4.10 -15.59 17.17
CA LYS A 213 4.80 -14.74 18.14
C LYS A 213 5.24 -13.48 17.43
N LEU A 214 4.41 -12.42 17.54
CA LEU A 214 4.56 -11.16 16.83
C LEU A 214 5.17 -10.10 17.73
N SER A 215 6.16 -9.37 17.21
CA SER A 215 6.67 -8.12 17.75
C SER A 215 6.53 -7.03 16.69
N VAL A 216 6.06 -5.85 17.06
CA VAL A 216 6.00 -4.68 16.17
C VAL A 216 6.90 -3.60 16.75
N ILE A 217 7.82 -3.08 15.94
CA ILE A 217 8.66 -1.93 16.27
C ILE A 217 8.00 -0.70 15.64
N PRO A 218 7.29 0.12 16.41
CA PRO A 218 6.51 1.22 15.88
C PRO A 218 7.38 2.38 15.38
N CYS A 219 6.84 3.21 14.51
CA CYS A 219 7.39 4.52 14.17
C CYS A 219 7.34 5.46 15.38
N THR A 220 8.14 6.52 15.37
CA THR A 220 7.97 7.67 16.28
C THR A 220 7.71 8.94 15.48
N GLY A 221 7.02 9.91 16.08
CA GLY A 221 6.64 11.14 15.40
C GLY A 221 5.57 10.98 14.31
N TYR A 222 4.86 9.85 14.26
CA TYR A 222 3.80 9.56 13.31
C TYR A 222 2.44 9.48 14.03
N THR A 223 1.42 10.03 13.39
CA THR A 223 0.00 9.82 13.68
C THR A 223 -0.72 9.43 12.40
N HIS A 224 -1.95 8.93 12.50
CA HIS A 224 -2.74 8.64 11.29
C HIS A 224 -3.07 9.90 10.48
N ALA A 225 -3.08 11.09 11.09
CA ALA A 225 -3.27 12.37 10.40
C ALA A 225 -2.01 12.88 9.67
N THR A 226 -0.84 12.26 9.92
CA THR A 226 0.43 12.71 9.34
C THR A 226 0.43 12.59 7.82
N ARG A 227 0.68 13.69 7.10
CA ARG A 227 0.89 13.74 5.66
C ARG A 227 2.30 13.20 5.31
N TYR A 228 2.48 11.89 5.43
CA TYR A 228 3.79 11.28 5.19
C TYR A 228 4.09 11.21 3.69
N ARG A 229 5.10 11.96 3.27
CA ARG A 229 5.62 11.88 1.89
C ARG A 229 6.63 10.75 1.79
N LEU A 230 6.39 9.84 0.87
CA LEU A 230 7.26 8.68 0.67
C LEU A 230 8.63 9.14 0.13
N PRO A 231 9.75 8.82 0.81
CA PRO A 231 11.09 9.21 0.36
C PRO A 231 11.51 8.42 -0.90
N VAL A 232 10.94 7.24 -1.09
CA VAL A 232 11.18 6.37 -2.24
C VAL A 232 9.83 5.99 -2.86
N PRO A 233 9.67 6.08 -4.20
CA PRO A 233 8.47 5.59 -4.87
C PRO A 233 8.19 4.13 -4.51
N PRO A 234 6.98 3.77 -4.04
CA PRO A 234 6.71 2.42 -3.54
C PRO A 234 6.63 1.37 -4.66
N SER A 235 6.43 1.82 -5.90
CA SER A 235 6.39 0.99 -7.10
C SER A 235 6.76 1.84 -8.31
N PRO A 236 7.26 1.23 -9.41
CA PRO A 236 7.57 1.96 -10.64
C PRO A 236 6.39 2.74 -11.23
N ASN A 237 5.15 2.31 -10.91
CA ASN A 237 3.94 2.96 -11.39
C ASN A 237 3.26 3.89 -10.36
N LEU A 238 3.87 4.11 -9.21
CA LEU A 238 3.44 5.12 -8.22
C LEU A 238 4.59 6.12 -7.99
N PRO A 239 4.93 6.94 -9.01
CA PRO A 239 6.16 7.75 -8.99
C PRO A 239 6.09 8.94 -8.04
N ASP A 240 4.91 9.36 -7.62
CA ASP A 240 4.68 10.52 -6.76
C ASP A 240 3.43 10.37 -5.88
N MET A 241 3.23 11.30 -4.95
CA MET A 241 2.12 11.26 -3.99
C MET A 241 0.76 11.42 -4.66
N LYS A 242 0.64 12.15 -5.78
CA LYS A 242 -0.63 12.23 -6.52
C LYS A 242 -1.05 10.86 -7.06
N ALA A 243 -0.10 10.07 -7.56
CA ALA A 243 -0.39 8.70 -7.97
C ALA A 243 -0.83 7.83 -6.79
N VAL A 244 -0.18 7.96 -5.62
CA VAL A 244 -0.54 7.24 -4.39
C VAL A 244 -1.95 7.59 -3.92
N TYR A 245 -2.32 8.89 -3.93
CA TYR A 245 -3.65 9.35 -3.49
C TYR A 245 -4.76 9.07 -4.51
N MET A 246 -4.45 8.96 -5.80
CA MET A 246 -5.43 8.60 -6.83
C MET A 246 -5.60 7.08 -7.00
N TYR A 247 -4.62 6.29 -6.56
CA TYR A 247 -4.63 4.83 -6.66
C TYR A 247 -5.92 4.18 -6.09
N PRO A 248 -6.48 4.61 -4.94
CA PRO A 248 -7.72 4.06 -4.40
C PRO A 248 -8.92 4.09 -5.35
N SER A 249 -8.96 5.07 -6.25
CA SER A 249 -10.06 5.28 -7.19
C SER A 249 -9.76 4.79 -8.60
N THR A 250 -8.49 4.79 -9.02
CA THR A 250 -8.11 4.50 -10.40
C THR A 250 -7.61 3.08 -10.63
N CYS A 251 -7.23 2.34 -9.58
CA CYS A 251 -6.79 0.94 -9.71
C CYS A 251 -7.85 0.03 -10.35
N TYR A 252 -9.13 0.33 -10.18
CA TYR A 252 -10.23 -0.45 -10.76
C TYR A 252 -10.19 -0.49 -12.29
N PHE A 253 -9.52 0.45 -12.95
CA PHE A 253 -9.30 0.40 -14.40
C PHE A 253 -8.46 -0.80 -14.85
N GLU A 254 -7.68 -1.42 -13.98
CA GLU A 254 -6.94 -2.66 -14.30
C GLU A 254 -7.85 -3.83 -14.69
N ALA A 255 -9.12 -3.74 -14.32
CA ALA A 255 -10.14 -4.72 -14.69
C ALA A 255 -10.99 -4.28 -15.88
N THR A 256 -10.52 -3.33 -16.68
CA THR A 256 -11.22 -2.74 -17.83
C THR A 256 -10.28 -2.59 -19.04
N PRO A 257 -10.78 -2.31 -20.25
CA PRO A 257 -9.92 -2.00 -21.39
C PRO A 257 -9.27 -0.60 -21.34
N VAL A 258 -9.65 0.24 -20.35
CA VAL A 258 -9.19 1.63 -20.24
C VAL A 258 -7.76 1.67 -19.70
N SER A 259 -6.88 2.43 -20.35
CA SER A 259 -5.56 2.73 -19.81
C SER A 259 -5.68 3.70 -18.65
N LEU A 260 -5.03 3.36 -17.53
CA LEU A 260 -4.89 4.23 -16.35
C LEU A 260 -3.53 4.97 -16.33
N GLY A 261 -2.93 5.14 -17.51
CA GLY A 261 -1.68 5.88 -17.68
C GLY A 261 -0.40 5.08 -17.46
N ARG A 262 -0.43 3.76 -17.19
CA ARG A 262 0.78 2.94 -17.22
C ARG A 262 1.48 3.11 -18.57
N GLY A 263 2.80 3.18 -18.59
CA GLY A 263 3.57 3.48 -19.80
C GLY A 263 3.62 4.98 -20.17
N THR A 264 3.16 5.88 -19.26
CA THR A 264 3.30 7.34 -19.35
C THR A 264 4.09 7.89 -18.16
N ASN A 265 4.27 9.21 -18.08
CA ASN A 265 4.85 9.88 -16.89
C ASN A 265 3.82 10.10 -15.78
N THR A 266 2.56 9.75 -16.00
CA THR A 266 1.42 10.09 -15.13
C THR A 266 0.52 8.88 -14.84
N PRO A 267 1.10 7.70 -14.49
CA PRO A 267 0.30 6.53 -14.17
C PRO A 267 -0.62 6.81 -12.98
N PHE A 268 -1.81 6.20 -12.97
CA PHE A 268 -2.86 6.33 -11.98
C PHE A 268 -3.48 7.73 -11.82
N THR A 269 -2.96 8.74 -12.52
CA THR A 269 -3.46 10.12 -12.48
C THR A 269 -4.06 10.59 -13.81
N VAL A 270 -4.09 9.71 -14.80
CA VAL A 270 -4.81 9.88 -16.06
C VAL A 270 -5.53 8.58 -16.41
N TYR A 271 -6.64 8.67 -17.14
CA TYR A 271 -7.27 7.49 -17.71
C TYR A 271 -7.84 7.81 -19.12
N GLY A 272 -7.91 6.80 -19.97
CA GLY A 272 -8.43 6.98 -21.31
C GLY A 272 -8.35 5.74 -22.19
N HIS A 273 -9.06 5.81 -23.31
CA HIS A 273 -9.11 4.74 -24.30
C HIS A 273 -9.24 5.33 -25.71
N PRO A 274 -8.75 4.68 -26.79
CA PRO A 274 -8.91 5.18 -28.15
C PRO A 274 -10.37 5.38 -28.58
N GLN A 275 -11.30 4.61 -28.03
CA GLN A 275 -12.73 4.66 -28.36
C GLN A 275 -13.56 5.56 -27.45
N MET A 276 -12.99 6.23 -26.46
CA MET A 276 -13.73 7.18 -25.63
C MET A 276 -14.22 8.36 -26.49
N LYS A 277 -15.51 8.62 -26.43
CA LYS A 277 -16.16 9.71 -27.16
C LYS A 277 -16.07 11.06 -26.46
N ALA A 278 -15.82 11.05 -25.16
CA ALA A 278 -15.65 12.24 -24.32
C ALA A 278 -14.26 12.27 -23.67
N GLY A 279 -13.83 13.47 -23.25
CA GLY A 279 -12.53 13.71 -22.64
C GLY A 279 -11.79 14.85 -23.32
N ASP A 280 -10.95 15.52 -22.58
CA ASP A 280 -10.21 16.73 -22.95
C ASP A 280 -8.69 16.53 -22.94
N TYR A 281 -8.24 15.33 -22.55
CA TYR A 281 -6.83 14.97 -22.47
C TYR A 281 -6.50 13.82 -23.42
N TYR A 282 -5.30 13.89 -24.02
CA TYR A 282 -4.79 12.87 -24.93
C TYR A 282 -3.41 12.39 -24.48
N PHE A 283 -3.20 11.07 -24.52
CA PHE A 283 -1.90 10.47 -24.22
C PHE A 283 -1.71 9.15 -24.98
N THR A 284 -0.47 8.71 -25.09
CA THR A 284 -0.12 7.44 -25.73
C THR A 284 0.75 6.62 -24.78
N PRO A 285 0.28 5.47 -24.27
CA PRO A 285 1.11 4.56 -23.49
C PRO A 285 2.26 4.00 -24.32
N ASN A 286 3.47 3.99 -23.78
CA ASN A 286 4.66 3.42 -24.39
C ASN A 286 5.30 2.38 -23.48
N SER A 287 6.08 1.45 -24.04
CA SER A 287 6.85 0.50 -23.22
C SER A 287 7.90 1.24 -22.38
N ARG A 288 7.91 0.94 -21.08
CA ARG A 288 8.84 1.54 -20.09
C ARG A 288 9.21 0.51 -19.02
N PRO A 289 10.33 0.70 -18.29
CA PRO A 289 10.58 -0.07 -17.08
C PRO A 289 9.39 0.01 -16.12
N GLY A 290 8.96 -1.13 -15.57
CA GLY A 290 7.77 -1.23 -14.73
C GLY A 290 6.43 -1.26 -15.49
N ALA A 291 6.43 -1.07 -16.82
CA ALA A 291 5.26 -1.14 -17.70
C ALA A 291 5.68 -1.50 -19.14
N LYS A 292 6.23 -2.70 -19.33
CA LYS A 292 6.73 -3.18 -20.65
C LYS A 292 5.61 -3.29 -21.67
N ASN A 293 4.44 -3.77 -21.25
CA ASN A 293 3.25 -3.97 -22.07
C ASN A 293 2.02 -3.28 -21.45
N PRO A 294 1.98 -1.95 -21.37
CA PRO A 294 0.86 -1.23 -20.76
C PRO A 294 -0.43 -1.40 -21.59
N PRO A 295 -1.62 -1.35 -20.97
CA PRO A 295 -2.88 -1.29 -21.72
C PRO A 295 -2.86 -0.17 -22.75
N GLN A 296 -3.35 -0.46 -23.97
CA GLN A 296 -3.37 0.46 -25.12
C GLN A 296 -1.97 0.91 -25.61
N LEU A 297 -0.95 0.07 -25.47
CA LEU A 297 0.42 0.32 -25.95
C LEU A 297 0.44 0.87 -27.37
N GLY A 298 1.08 2.02 -27.60
CA GLY A 298 1.24 2.69 -28.88
C GLY A 298 -0.03 3.34 -29.45
N LYS A 299 -1.18 3.26 -28.77
CA LYS A 299 -2.44 3.83 -29.24
C LYS A 299 -2.70 5.19 -28.59
N ARG A 300 -3.11 6.17 -29.38
CA ARG A 300 -3.54 7.47 -28.86
C ARG A 300 -4.88 7.31 -28.14
N CYS A 301 -4.88 7.50 -26.83
CA CYS A 301 -6.04 7.47 -25.96
C CYS A 301 -6.60 8.88 -25.80
N ARG A 302 -7.93 9.00 -25.80
CA ARG A 302 -8.67 10.17 -25.32
C ARG A 302 -9.20 9.88 -23.93
N GLY A 303 -9.16 10.84 -23.00
CA GLY A 303 -9.61 10.62 -21.62
C GLY A 303 -9.52 11.86 -20.76
N ARG A 304 -9.14 11.66 -19.50
CA ARG A 304 -9.06 12.70 -18.46
C ARG A 304 -7.66 12.76 -17.83
N ASN A 305 -7.29 13.98 -17.41
CA ASN A 305 -6.11 14.23 -16.57
C ASN A 305 -6.58 14.72 -15.20
N LEU A 306 -6.26 13.96 -14.14
CA LEU A 306 -6.66 14.23 -12.77
C LEU A 306 -5.61 15.04 -11.99
N ARG A 307 -4.46 15.35 -12.60
CA ARG A 307 -3.33 16.01 -11.92
C ARG A 307 -3.56 17.47 -11.59
N SER A 308 -4.57 18.12 -12.15
CA SER A 308 -5.00 19.47 -11.77
C SER A 308 -5.64 19.53 -10.38
N MET A 309 -6.16 18.39 -9.89
CA MET A 309 -6.70 18.28 -8.54
C MET A 309 -5.59 18.48 -7.49
N SER A 310 -5.91 19.15 -6.38
CA SER A 310 -5.00 19.26 -5.24
C SER A 310 -4.83 17.91 -4.53
N GLU A 311 -3.73 17.71 -3.80
CA GLU A 311 -3.55 16.50 -2.99
C GLU A 311 -4.63 16.40 -1.90
N ASP A 312 -5.08 17.52 -1.37
CA ASP A 312 -6.15 17.58 -0.37
C ASP A 312 -7.48 17.08 -0.92
N ASP A 313 -7.86 17.51 -2.12
CA ASP A 313 -9.07 17.02 -2.78
C ASP A 313 -8.97 15.53 -3.14
N MET A 314 -7.78 15.08 -3.57
CA MET A 314 -7.52 13.66 -3.85
C MET A 314 -7.71 12.79 -2.61
N ILE A 315 -7.28 13.27 -1.44
CA ILE A 315 -7.45 12.57 -0.16
C ILE A 315 -8.90 12.64 0.29
N ALA A 316 -9.52 13.83 0.24
CA ALA A 316 -10.87 14.06 0.74
C ALA A 316 -11.92 13.23 -0.02
N GLN A 317 -11.73 12.98 -1.32
CA GLN A 317 -12.65 12.17 -2.10
C GLN A 317 -12.69 10.68 -1.69
N GLY A 318 -11.61 10.15 -1.09
CA GLY A 318 -11.49 8.73 -0.74
C GLY A 318 -11.59 7.81 -1.98
N VAL A 319 -12.36 6.72 -1.88
CA VAL A 319 -12.64 5.81 -2.99
C VAL A 319 -13.78 6.38 -3.84
N ASN A 320 -13.48 6.79 -5.07
CA ASN A 320 -14.43 7.43 -5.97
C ASN A 320 -14.62 6.63 -7.26
N PHE A 321 -15.83 6.13 -7.50
CA PHE A 321 -16.20 5.38 -8.71
C PHE A 321 -16.67 6.27 -9.88
N GLU A 322 -16.73 7.59 -9.72
CA GLU A 322 -17.11 8.50 -10.83
C GLU A 322 -16.22 8.32 -12.05
N TYR A 323 -14.93 8.08 -11.87
CA TYR A 323 -13.98 7.90 -12.98
C TYR A 323 -14.28 6.67 -13.82
N ILE A 324 -14.63 5.56 -13.16
CA ILE A 324 -15.05 4.32 -13.86
C ILE A 324 -16.38 4.52 -14.56
N ILE A 325 -17.33 5.21 -13.93
CA ILE A 325 -18.65 5.53 -14.49
C ILE A 325 -18.50 6.46 -15.70
N ASP A 326 -17.65 7.52 -15.59
CA ASP A 326 -17.36 8.43 -16.71
C ASP A 326 -16.79 7.67 -17.92
N ALA A 327 -15.77 6.83 -17.70
CA ALA A 327 -15.15 6.05 -18.75
C ALA A 327 -16.12 5.04 -19.39
N TYR A 328 -16.91 4.34 -18.57
CA TYR A 328 -17.92 3.39 -19.03
C TYR A 328 -18.96 4.06 -19.92
N ASN A 329 -19.48 5.22 -19.50
CA ASN A 329 -20.43 6.02 -20.27
C ASN A 329 -19.79 6.60 -21.55
N ALA A 330 -18.57 7.15 -21.45
CA ALA A 330 -17.84 7.72 -22.59
C ALA A 330 -17.51 6.68 -23.68
N MET A 331 -17.43 5.40 -23.32
CA MET A 331 -17.27 4.29 -24.24
C MET A 331 -18.60 3.73 -24.77
N GLY A 332 -19.75 4.27 -24.36
CA GLY A 332 -21.08 3.82 -24.79
C GLY A 332 -21.56 2.55 -24.09
N ARG A 333 -21.08 2.30 -22.87
CA ARG A 333 -21.51 1.20 -21.97
C ARG A 333 -21.38 -0.18 -22.62
N PRO A 334 -20.20 -0.59 -23.10
CA PRO A 334 -20.04 -1.89 -23.76
C PRO A 334 -20.21 -3.03 -22.76
N LYS A 335 -20.89 -4.12 -23.17
CA LYS A 335 -21.17 -5.28 -22.33
C LYS A 335 -19.92 -5.98 -21.75
N ASN A 336 -18.79 -5.87 -22.45
CA ASN A 336 -17.50 -6.47 -22.06
C ASN A 336 -16.53 -5.44 -21.47
N PHE A 337 -17.03 -4.37 -20.86
CA PHE A 337 -16.19 -3.35 -20.22
C PHE A 337 -15.46 -3.89 -18.99
N PHE A 338 -16.15 -4.63 -18.15
CA PHE A 338 -15.57 -5.22 -16.94
C PHE A 338 -15.12 -6.66 -17.18
N THR A 339 -13.92 -6.99 -16.69
CA THR A 339 -13.47 -8.38 -16.53
C THR A 339 -13.84 -8.90 -15.14
N SER A 340 -13.74 -10.22 -14.91
CA SER A 340 -13.95 -10.82 -13.58
C SER A 340 -12.95 -10.34 -12.52
N PHE A 341 -11.86 -9.69 -12.93
CA PHE A 341 -10.90 -9.09 -12.01
C PHE A 341 -11.49 -7.89 -11.26
N PHE A 342 -12.54 -7.25 -11.81
CA PHE A 342 -13.20 -6.11 -11.16
C PHE A 342 -13.78 -6.49 -9.80
N GLU A 343 -14.46 -7.64 -9.71
CA GLU A 343 -15.02 -8.12 -8.44
C GLU A 343 -13.95 -8.42 -7.39
N LEU A 344 -12.77 -8.88 -7.81
CA LEU A 344 -11.64 -9.12 -6.92
C LEU A 344 -11.07 -7.80 -6.38
N LEU A 345 -10.96 -6.76 -7.21
CA LEU A 345 -10.54 -5.42 -6.80
C LEU A 345 -11.59 -4.74 -5.93
N ALA A 346 -12.87 -4.79 -6.34
CA ALA A 346 -13.98 -4.21 -5.58
C ALA A 346 -14.26 -4.97 -4.27
N GLY A 347 -13.93 -6.27 -4.22
CA GLY A 347 -14.17 -7.13 -3.07
C GLY A 347 -15.62 -7.64 -2.98
N ASN A 348 -16.44 -7.40 -3.99
CA ASN A 348 -17.81 -7.89 -4.13
C ASN A 348 -18.31 -7.69 -5.58
N ALA A 349 -19.43 -8.36 -5.95
CA ALA A 349 -20.05 -8.20 -7.26
C ALA A 349 -21.05 -7.03 -7.33
N LYS A 350 -21.52 -6.52 -6.19
CA LYS A 350 -22.61 -5.53 -6.12
C LYS A 350 -22.26 -4.23 -6.84
N ILE A 351 -21.01 -3.76 -6.70
CA ILE A 351 -20.55 -2.50 -7.27
C ILE A 351 -20.64 -2.51 -8.79
N ARG A 352 -20.16 -3.58 -9.44
CA ARG A 352 -20.27 -3.71 -10.90
C ARG A 352 -21.73 -3.68 -11.34
N GLN A 353 -22.60 -4.46 -10.70
CA GLN A 353 -24.03 -4.50 -11.01
C GLN A 353 -24.68 -3.12 -10.89
N MET A 354 -24.32 -2.34 -9.86
CA MET A 354 -24.80 -0.97 -9.67
C MET A 354 -24.33 -0.04 -10.78
N ILE A 355 -23.04 -0.10 -11.20
CA ILE A 355 -22.53 0.69 -12.31
C ILE A 355 -23.26 0.32 -13.61
N GLU A 356 -23.40 -0.96 -13.91
CA GLU A 356 -24.10 -1.46 -15.11
C GLU A 356 -25.58 -1.08 -15.13
N SER A 357 -26.24 -0.97 -13.98
CA SER A 357 -27.63 -0.51 -13.85
C SER A 357 -27.77 1.02 -13.87
N GLY A 358 -26.68 1.79 -13.85
CA GLY A 358 -26.70 3.25 -13.96
C GLY A 358 -26.78 3.98 -12.62
N ALA A 359 -26.39 3.34 -11.50
CA ALA A 359 -26.29 3.99 -10.21
C ALA A 359 -25.20 5.09 -10.22
N SER A 360 -25.45 6.15 -9.44
CA SER A 360 -24.44 7.21 -9.22
C SER A 360 -23.33 6.75 -8.30
N ALA A 361 -22.17 7.41 -8.35
CA ALA A 361 -21.06 7.15 -7.44
C ALA A 361 -21.46 7.34 -5.96
N GLU A 362 -22.35 8.28 -5.68
CA GLU A 362 -22.89 8.51 -4.33
C GLU A 362 -23.74 7.33 -3.84
N GLN A 363 -24.63 6.82 -4.69
CA GLN A 363 -25.43 5.62 -4.37
C GLN A 363 -24.53 4.40 -4.13
N ILE A 364 -23.46 4.26 -4.90
CA ILE A 364 -22.48 3.19 -4.72
C ILE A 364 -21.73 3.38 -3.39
N ARG A 365 -21.28 4.60 -3.09
CA ARG A 365 -20.59 4.94 -1.83
C ARG A 365 -21.45 4.63 -0.61
N ALA A 366 -22.72 4.88 -0.65
CA ALA A 366 -23.65 4.59 0.45
C ALA A 366 -23.66 3.10 0.84
N THR A 367 -23.26 2.19 -0.06
CA THR A 367 -23.36 0.73 0.18
C THR A 367 -22.35 0.18 1.17
N TRP A 368 -21.27 0.90 1.48
CA TRP A 368 -20.23 0.46 2.43
C TRP A 368 -20.11 1.33 3.68
N SER A 369 -20.97 2.33 3.84
CA SER A 369 -20.88 3.28 4.97
C SER A 369 -20.91 2.59 6.33
N ASP A 370 -21.83 1.63 6.52
CA ASP A 370 -21.97 0.89 7.78
C ASP A 370 -20.80 -0.08 8.00
N ASP A 371 -20.34 -0.75 6.95
CA ASP A 371 -19.18 -1.66 7.01
C ASP A 371 -17.91 -0.92 7.39
N VAL A 372 -17.69 0.27 6.82
CA VAL A 372 -16.57 1.15 7.17
C VAL A 372 -16.65 1.60 8.62
N LYS A 373 -17.84 1.97 9.10
CA LYS A 373 -18.06 2.35 10.50
C LYS A 373 -17.78 1.16 11.45
N ALA A 374 -18.24 -0.02 11.10
CA ALA A 374 -17.96 -1.24 11.86
C ALA A 374 -16.47 -1.55 11.87
N PHE A 375 -15.79 -1.44 10.74
CA PHE A 375 -14.35 -1.64 10.65
C PHE A 375 -13.57 -0.61 11.46
N LYS A 376 -13.92 0.68 11.43
CA LYS A 376 -13.31 1.71 12.28
C LYS A 376 -13.39 1.36 13.76
N THR A 377 -14.50 0.78 14.21
CA THR A 377 -14.66 0.30 15.59
C THR A 377 -13.77 -0.92 15.85
N LYS A 378 -13.77 -1.89 14.94
CA LYS A 378 -13.02 -3.14 15.07
C LYS A 378 -11.50 -2.94 15.08
N ARG A 379 -10.95 -1.97 14.30
CA ARG A 379 -9.50 -1.72 14.24
C ARG A 379 -8.93 -1.02 15.48
N LYS A 380 -9.78 -0.29 16.27
CA LYS A 380 -9.32 0.54 17.41
C LYS A 380 -8.36 -0.16 18.39
N PRO A 381 -8.60 -1.42 18.83
CA PRO A 381 -7.70 -2.09 19.77
C PRO A 381 -6.30 -2.38 19.20
N TYR A 382 -6.12 -2.27 17.89
CA TYR A 382 -4.90 -2.61 17.16
C TYR A 382 -4.12 -1.37 16.69
N LEU A 383 -4.66 -0.17 16.91
CA LEU A 383 -3.98 1.07 16.54
C LEU A 383 -2.81 1.34 17.50
N LEU A 384 -1.63 1.56 16.94
CA LEU A 384 -0.41 1.92 17.64
C LEU A 384 -0.21 3.43 17.72
N TYR A 385 -0.86 4.16 16.83
CA TYR A 385 -0.67 5.59 16.64
C TYR A 385 -1.97 6.36 16.88
N PRO A 386 -1.89 7.60 17.39
CA PRO A 386 -3.07 8.47 17.49
C PRO A 386 -3.73 8.69 16.12
N GLU A 387 -5.06 8.88 16.12
CA GLU A 387 -5.79 9.20 14.88
C GLU A 387 -5.62 10.68 14.49
N SER A 388 -5.25 11.55 15.43
CA SER A 388 -4.99 13.01 15.27
C SER A 388 -3.75 13.45 16.02
#